data_53b6c5287b34da4b8a0d481508f0ff9d
#
_entry.id   53b6c5287b34da4b8a0d481508f0ff9d
#
_cell.length_a   1.000
_cell.length_b   1.000
_cell.length_c   1.000
_cell.angle_alpha   90.00
_cell.angle_beta   90.00
_cell.angle_gamma   90.00
#
_symmetry.space_group_name_H-M   'P 1'
#
loop_
_entity.id
_entity.type
_entity.pdbx_description
1 polymer ?
#
loop_
_entity_poly.entity_id
_entity_poly.type
_entity_poly.pdbx_seq_one_letter_code
_entity_poly.pdbx_strand_id
1 'polypeptide(L)'
;MVPHRVIHARAPLRINDLGGWTDTWFAGRGRVLNLAVFPAVEIEIRAFPNPRRNKIRVEIHAENYGERFTFNPDRPEKEPHGLLQFAVAALPPSFEEKLEISIYSAVPAGISVGTSASVCVGLIGALNELRGGGLSWQKLARMAHLVETEGLGLQSGLQDQIAAARGGISMIEMNAYPRSRVSSVRLAPGIWSEMERRLTLVYLGAPHRSSSMHEEVIAALEAGGPGMTHIRTMAGIPLAARERLEAGDFRSYGAAMIRNNECQRGLHPGLVSRDADAIAAVARAHGAAGWKVNGAGGEGGSLTILASASDARRREMIREIEGLGRGIRVIPVALSRRGVEAWTLPPGAKDFPKRLSNPTKPFEGDQR
;
A
#
# COMPACT_ATOMS: atom_id res chain seq x y z
N MET A 1 30.34 16.12 -3.90
CA MET A 1 30.75 15.17 -4.97
C MET A 1 29.58 15.01 -5.95
N VAL A 2 29.86 14.76 -7.23
CA VAL A 2 28.82 14.47 -8.21
C VAL A 2 28.55 12.96 -8.16
N PRO A 3 27.28 12.50 -8.08
CA PRO A 3 26.97 11.08 -8.14
C PRO A 3 27.37 10.51 -9.51
N HIS A 4 27.91 9.30 -9.52
CA HIS A 4 28.24 8.63 -10.79
C HIS A 4 27.02 7.88 -11.39
N ARG A 5 26.01 7.59 -10.56
CA ARG A 5 24.70 7.06 -11.00
C ARG A 5 23.58 7.66 -10.15
N VAL A 6 22.43 7.88 -10.81
CA VAL A 6 21.18 8.27 -10.15
C VAL A 6 20.10 7.32 -10.60
N ILE A 7 19.48 6.64 -9.67
CA ILE A 7 18.39 5.70 -9.90
C ILE A 7 17.10 6.31 -9.35
N HIS A 8 16.05 6.23 -10.16
CA HIS A 8 14.69 6.53 -9.70
C HIS A 8 13.87 5.25 -9.66
N ALA A 9 12.99 5.16 -8.68
CA ALA A 9 11.98 4.12 -8.63
C ALA A 9 10.65 4.67 -8.12
N ARG A 10 9.57 4.03 -8.57
CA ARG A 10 8.23 4.26 -8.06
C ARG A 10 7.53 2.94 -7.82
N ALA A 11 6.83 2.81 -6.70
CA ALA A 11 6.05 1.63 -6.35
C ALA A 11 4.62 2.04 -6.00
N PRO A 12 3.59 1.49 -6.68
CA PRO A 12 2.19 1.85 -6.44
C PRO A 12 1.74 1.41 -5.05
N LEU A 13 0.71 2.10 -4.56
CA LEU A 13 -0.04 1.71 -3.37
C LEU A 13 -1.14 0.72 -3.74
N ARG A 14 -1.87 0.19 -2.73
CA ARG A 14 -3.03 -0.65 -2.96
C ARG A 14 -4.26 -0.17 -2.21
N ILE A 15 -5.42 -0.33 -2.81
CA ILE A 15 -6.72 -0.08 -2.19
C ILE A 15 -7.68 -1.24 -2.45
N ASN A 16 -8.82 -1.22 -1.77
CA ASN A 16 -9.96 -2.11 -2.01
C ASN A 16 -9.57 -3.59 -2.02
N ASP A 17 -8.93 -4.02 -0.94
CA ASP A 17 -8.45 -5.37 -0.71
C ASP A 17 -9.59 -6.31 -0.29
N LEU A 18 -10.42 -6.74 -1.26
CA LEU A 18 -11.46 -7.76 -1.00
C LEU A 18 -10.81 -9.08 -0.61
N GLY A 19 -11.26 -9.67 0.49
CA GLY A 19 -10.62 -10.84 1.07
C GLY A 19 -9.40 -10.55 1.93
N GLY A 20 -9.08 -9.30 2.22
CA GLY A 20 -8.04 -8.94 3.19
C GLY A 20 -8.21 -9.70 4.51
N TRP A 21 -7.15 -9.88 5.29
CA TRP A 21 -7.00 -10.82 6.41
C TRP A 21 -6.85 -12.29 6.01
N THR A 22 -7.24 -12.70 4.79
CA THR A 22 -7.17 -14.12 4.38
C THR A 22 -5.84 -14.50 3.75
N ASP A 23 -4.94 -13.57 3.52
CA ASP A 23 -3.58 -13.78 2.98
C ASP A 23 -2.52 -13.93 4.08
N THR A 24 -2.94 -14.37 5.26
CA THR A 24 -2.13 -14.50 6.48
C THR A 24 -1.97 -15.96 6.89
N TRP A 25 -1.03 -16.22 7.81
CA TRP A 25 -0.69 -17.55 8.29
C TRP A 25 -1.86 -18.26 8.99
N PHE A 26 -2.69 -17.55 9.77
CA PHE A 26 -3.82 -18.12 10.50
C PHE A 26 -5.01 -18.50 9.59
N ALA A 27 -5.10 -17.91 8.41
CA ALA A 27 -6.21 -18.21 7.49
C ALA A 27 -6.06 -19.57 6.81
N GLY A 28 -4.83 -20.10 6.71
CA GLY A 28 -4.51 -21.36 6.05
C GLY A 28 -4.65 -21.30 4.53
N ARG A 29 -5.86 -21.02 4.05
CA ARG A 29 -6.20 -20.79 2.64
C ARG A 29 -6.96 -19.48 2.51
N GLY A 30 -6.57 -18.65 1.54
CA GLY A 30 -7.20 -17.36 1.37
C GLY A 30 -7.18 -16.87 -0.07
N ARG A 31 -7.95 -15.83 -0.31
CA ARG A 31 -7.98 -15.11 -1.59
C ARG A 31 -8.11 -13.64 -1.34
N VAL A 32 -7.35 -12.85 -2.10
CA VAL A 32 -7.45 -11.39 -2.09
C VAL A 32 -7.55 -10.87 -3.51
N LEU A 33 -8.49 -9.97 -3.74
CA LEU A 33 -8.57 -9.14 -4.93
C LEU A 33 -8.25 -7.71 -4.53
N ASN A 34 -7.16 -7.16 -5.03
CA ASN A 34 -6.75 -5.79 -4.74
C ASN A 34 -6.46 -4.97 -6.00
N LEU A 35 -6.45 -3.66 -5.83
CA LEU A 35 -6.22 -2.68 -6.87
C LEU A 35 -4.94 -1.90 -6.57
N ALA A 36 -3.96 -1.98 -7.46
CA ALA A 36 -2.79 -1.10 -7.39
C ALA A 36 -3.15 0.29 -7.91
N VAL A 37 -2.72 1.34 -7.21
CA VAL A 37 -3.09 2.73 -7.50
C VAL A 37 -1.92 3.69 -7.35
N PHE A 38 -2.01 4.81 -8.08
CA PHE A 38 -1.29 6.05 -7.81
C PHE A 38 -2.10 6.93 -6.83
N PRO A 39 -1.42 7.84 -6.10
CA PRO A 39 0.01 8.17 -6.16
C PRO A 39 0.88 7.01 -5.65
N ALA A 40 2.12 6.95 -6.15
CA ALA A 40 3.10 5.94 -5.76
C ALA A 40 4.02 6.45 -4.64
N VAL A 41 4.73 5.54 -4.00
CA VAL A 41 5.96 5.86 -3.27
C VAL A 41 7.07 6.08 -4.31
N GLU A 42 7.82 7.15 -4.16
CA GLU A 42 8.92 7.54 -5.02
C GLU A 42 10.25 7.47 -4.28
N ILE A 43 11.27 6.96 -4.95
CA ILE A 43 12.60 6.74 -4.40
C ILE A 43 13.63 7.25 -5.38
N GLU A 44 14.60 8.00 -4.86
CA GLU A 44 15.80 8.39 -5.57
C GLU A 44 17.03 7.84 -4.84
N ILE A 45 17.91 7.16 -5.56
CA ILE A 45 19.21 6.73 -5.06
C ILE A 45 20.29 7.46 -5.84
N ARG A 46 21.14 8.18 -5.13
CA ARG A 46 22.36 8.78 -5.65
C ARG A 46 23.55 7.95 -5.19
N ALA A 47 24.29 7.35 -6.12
CA ALA A 47 25.46 6.54 -5.84
C ALA A 47 26.75 7.35 -6.04
N PHE A 48 27.62 7.33 -5.05
CA PHE A 48 28.91 8.01 -5.02
C PHE A 48 30.03 7.01 -4.78
N PRO A 49 31.26 7.28 -5.25
CA PRO A 49 32.43 6.50 -4.89
C PRO A 49 32.68 6.50 -3.37
N ASN A 50 33.06 5.36 -2.81
CA ASN A 50 33.46 5.18 -1.42
C ASN A 50 34.92 4.74 -1.33
N PRO A 51 35.91 5.60 -1.70
CA PRO A 51 37.33 5.22 -1.81
C PRO A 51 37.95 4.81 -0.48
N ARG A 52 37.40 5.29 0.65
CA ARG A 52 37.83 4.92 2.01
C ARG A 52 37.16 3.65 2.50
N ARG A 53 36.28 3.02 1.73
CA ARG A 53 35.51 1.82 2.08
C ARG A 53 34.86 1.91 3.47
N ASN A 54 34.28 3.07 3.78
CA ASN A 54 33.57 3.28 5.04
C ASN A 54 32.42 2.29 5.17
N LYS A 55 32.27 1.70 6.34
CA LYS A 55 31.17 0.74 6.62
C LYS A 55 29.81 1.47 6.69
N ILE A 56 29.77 2.64 7.33
CA ILE A 56 28.59 3.53 7.30
C ILE A 56 28.61 4.21 5.93
N ARG A 57 27.79 3.70 5.02
CA ARG A 57 27.81 4.10 3.62
C ARG A 57 26.44 4.33 3.00
N VAL A 58 25.39 4.27 3.80
CA VAL A 58 24.03 4.60 3.36
C VAL A 58 23.50 5.73 4.21
N GLU A 59 22.99 6.75 3.56
CA GLU A 59 22.26 7.86 4.14
C GLU A 59 20.83 7.84 3.58
N ILE A 60 19.83 7.86 4.44
CA ILE A 60 18.42 7.93 4.04
C ILE A 60 17.82 9.26 4.49
N HIS A 61 17.11 9.88 3.56
CA HIS A 61 16.24 11.01 3.81
C HIS A 61 14.78 10.58 3.61
N ALA A 62 14.07 10.38 4.71
CA ALA A 62 12.64 10.09 4.73
C ALA A 62 11.86 11.42 4.72
N GLU A 63 11.59 11.95 3.52
CA GLU A 63 11.08 13.31 3.33
C GLU A 63 9.76 13.59 4.05
N ASN A 64 8.86 12.60 4.08
CA ASN A 64 7.56 12.73 4.75
C ASN A 64 7.66 12.94 6.27
N TYR A 65 8.76 12.52 6.87
CA TYR A 65 9.01 12.64 8.31
C TYR A 65 10.01 13.76 8.64
N GLY A 66 10.66 14.35 7.62
CA GLY A 66 11.74 15.31 7.81
C GLY A 66 12.98 14.69 8.45
N GLU A 67 13.10 13.37 8.42
CA GLU A 67 14.16 12.63 9.11
C GLU A 67 15.29 12.25 8.16
N ARG A 68 16.53 12.32 8.70
CA ARG A 68 17.74 11.93 7.98
C ARG A 68 18.64 11.14 8.91
N PHE A 69 19.12 9.98 8.45
CA PHE A 69 20.01 9.12 9.23
C PHE A 69 20.97 8.34 8.33
N THR A 70 22.06 7.86 8.94
CA THR A 70 23.09 7.05 8.29
C THR A 70 23.27 5.73 8.99
N PHE A 71 23.59 4.67 8.24
CA PHE A 71 23.81 3.34 8.81
C PHE A 71 24.76 2.47 7.99
N ASN A 72 25.16 1.35 8.60
CA ASN A 72 25.91 0.30 7.95
C ASN A 72 24.95 -0.78 7.38
N PRO A 73 24.79 -0.90 6.05
CA PRO A 73 23.84 -1.86 5.47
C PRO A 73 24.21 -3.33 5.68
N ASP A 74 25.44 -3.64 6.15
CA ASP A 74 25.85 -5.00 6.48
C ASP A 74 25.47 -5.39 7.93
N ARG A 75 24.98 -4.42 8.72
CA ARG A 75 24.53 -4.61 10.10
C ARG A 75 23.28 -3.75 10.34
N PRO A 76 22.15 -4.11 9.74
CA PRO A 76 20.90 -3.38 9.96
C PRO A 76 20.41 -3.57 11.40
N GLU A 77 19.82 -2.52 11.94
CA GLU A 77 19.23 -2.49 13.27
C GLU A 77 17.72 -2.39 13.16
N LYS A 78 16.98 -3.00 14.10
CA LYS A 78 15.52 -2.95 14.12
C LYS A 78 15.01 -1.55 14.49
N GLU A 79 15.71 -0.87 15.37
CA GLU A 79 15.38 0.49 15.82
C GLU A 79 16.62 1.39 15.76
N PRO A 80 16.45 2.67 15.35
CA PRO A 80 15.27 3.22 14.66
C PRO A 80 15.23 2.84 13.17
N HIS A 81 14.06 2.97 12.53
CA HIS A 81 13.87 2.84 11.05
C HIS A 81 14.19 1.45 10.47
N GLY A 82 13.93 0.39 11.23
CA GLY A 82 14.28 -0.98 10.85
C GLY A 82 13.81 -1.38 9.45
N LEU A 83 12.57 -1.01 9.05
CA LEU A 83 12.06 -1.35 7.71
C LEU A 83 12.99 -0.86 6.59
N LEU A 84 13.48 0.38 6.69
CA LEU A 84 14.36 0.98 5.69
C LEU A 84 15.75 0.34 5.71
N GLN A 85 16.29 0.09 6.91
CA GLN A 85 17.60 -0.53 7.06
C GLN A 85 17.60 -1.96 6.51
N PHE A 86 16.62 -2.78 6.88
CA PHE A 86 16.51 -4.17 6.40
C PHE A 86 16.15 -4.26 4.92
N ALA A 87 15.36 -3.31 4.36
CA ALA A 87 15.09 -3.27 2.94
C ALA A 87 16.36 -3.00 2.12
N VAL A 88 17.23 -2.08 2.59
CA VAL A 88 18.54 -1.86 1.95
C VAL A 88 19.47 -3.04 2.16
N ALA A 89 19.48 -3.65 3.35
CA ALA A 89 20.32 -4.80 3.65
C ALA A 89 19.92 -6.06 2.86
N ALA A 90 18.66 -6.16 2.40
CA ALA A 90 18.22 -7.26 1.53
C ALA A 90 18.95 -7.27 0.17
N LEU A 91 19.45 -6.10 -0.26
CA LEU A 91 20.24 -5.95 -1.49
C LEU A 91 21.32 -4.85 -1.29
N PRO A 92 22.33 -5.07 -0.42
CA PRO A 92 23.22 -4.03 0.06
C PRO A 92 24.11 -3.48 -1.07
N PRO A 93 24.46 -2.17 -1.06
CA PRO A 93 25.39 -1.60 -2.03
C PRO A 93 26.77 -2.23 -1.94
N SER A 94 27.56 -2.09 -3.00
CA SER A 94 28.99 -2.44 -2.98
C SER A 94 29.73 -1.64 -1.91
N PHE A 95 30.83 -2.21 -1.37
CA PHE A 95 31.73 -1.48 -0.47
C PHE A 95 32.39 -0.26 -1.13
N GLU A 96 32.43 -0.23 -2.46
CA GLU A 96 33.00 0.87 -3.24
C GLU A 96 32.01 2.00 -3.45
N GLU A 97 30.76 1.85 -3.00
CA GLU A 97 29.69 2.82 -3.17
C GLU A 97 29.17 3.36 -1.83
N LYS A 98 28.95 4.67 -1.77
CA LYS A 98 28.13 5.35 -0.79
C LYS A 98 26.79 5.73 -1.46
N LEU A 99 25.69 5.49 -0.78
CA LEU A 99 24.36 5.84 -1.26
C LEU A 99 23.74 6.98 -0.44
N GLU A 100 23.14 7.93 -1.13
CA GLU A 100 22.17 8.86 -0.59
C GLU A 100 20.79 8.49 -1.17
N ILE A 101 19.83 8.21 -0.30
CA ILE A 101 18.51 7.70 -0.67
C ILE A 101 17.46 8.69 -0.17
N SER A 102 16.65 9.22 -1.07
CA SER A 102 15.47 10.03 -0.74
C SER A 102 14.21 9.20 -0.97
N ILE A 103 13.28 9.25 -0.01
CA ILE A 103 12.01 8.52 -0.04
C ILE A 103 10.89 9.52 0.16
N TYR A 104 9.91 9.50 -0.74
CA TYR A 104 8.75 10.38 -0.69
C TYR A 104 7.46 9.58 -0.95
N SER A 105 6.39 9.92 -0.23
CA SER A 105 5.04 9.45 -0.49
C SER A 105 4.07 10.64 -0.53
N ALA A 106 3.22 10.69 -1.56
CA ALA A 106 2.22 11.74 -1.68
C ALA A 106 0.98 11.52 -0.80
N VAL A 107 0.90 10.38 -0.12
CA VAL A 107 -0.19 10.10 0.82
C VAL A 107 0.27 10.23 2.27
N PRO A 108 -0.63 10.54 3.21
CA PRO A 108 -0.31 10.58 4.63
C PRO A 108 0.24 9.23 5.13
N ALA A 109 1.13 9.29 6.13
CA ALA A 109 1.52 8.10 6.85
C ALA A 109 0.31 7.46 7.56
N GLY A 110 0.30 6.14 7.68
CA GLY A 110 -0.77 5.41 8.36
C GLY A 110 -2.13 5.42 7.65
N ILE A 111 -2.18 5.71 6.35
CA ILE A 111 -3.43 5.70 5.55
C ILE A 111 -3.96 4.29 5.24
N SER A 112 -3.26 3.23 5.61
CA SER A 112 -3.64 1.81 5.43
C SER A 112 -3.78 1.36 3.96
N VAL A 113 -2.96 1.92 3.07
CA VAL A 113 -2.93 1.57 1.64
C VAL A 113 -1.66 0.82 1.21
N GLY A 114 -1.01 0.12 2.14
CA GLY A 114 0.21 -0.67 1.87
C GLY A 114 1.47 0.17 1.65
N THR A 115 1.55 1.38 2.24
CA THR A 115 2.68 2.30 2.04
C THR A 115 4.01 1.68 2.47
N SER A 116 4.08 0.97 3.61
CA SER A 116 5.29 0.32 4.09
C SER A 116 5.83 -0.71 3.10
N ALA A 117 4.95 -1.57 2.57
CA ALA A 117 5.31 -2.55 1.55
C ALA A 117 5.77 -1.87 0.25
N SER A 118 5.10 -0.77 -0.16
CA SER A 118 5.50 0.00 -1.34
C SER A 118 6.87 0.65 -1.17
N VAL A 119 7.19 1.16 0.01
CA VAL A 119 8.54 1.66 0.36
C VAL A 119 9.56 0.53 0.25
N CYS A 120 9.29 -0.62 0.87
CA CYS A 120 10.21 -1.76 0.87
C CYS A 120 10.45 -2.30 -0.55
N VAL A 121 9.37 -2.53 -1.31
CA VAL A 121 9.45 -2.99 -2.71
C VAL A 121 10.17 -1.97 -3.60
N GLY A 122 9.87 -0.68 -3.42
CA GLY A 122 10.49 0.40 -4.17
C GLY A 122 12.00 0.49 -3.92
N LEU A 123 12.43 0.41 -2.64
CA LEU A 123 13.85 0.40 -2.26
C LEU A 123 14.59 -0.79 -2.87
N ILE A 124 14.04 -2.01 -2.72
CA ILE A 124 14.65 -3.20 -3.30
C ILE A 124 14.67 -3.12 -4.83
N GLY A 125 13.60 -2.56 -5.45
CA GLY A 125 13.52 -2.32 -6.88
C GLY A 125 14.59 -1.34 -7.38
N ALA A 126 14.79 -0.22 -6.68
CA ALA A 126 15.84 0.75 -7.01
C ALA A 126 17.25 0.16 -6.85
N LEU A 127 17.49 -0.60 -5.79
CA LEU A 127 18.77 -1.28 -5.57
C LEU A 127 19.02 -2.40 -6.60
N ASN A 128 17.95 -3.09 -7.04
CA ASN A 128 18.04 -4.04 -8.15
C ASN A 128 18.47 -3.36 -9.46
N GLU A 129 17.89 -2.20 -9.79
CA GLU A 129 18.31 -1.40 -10.94
C GLU A 129 19.76 -0.91 -10.81
N LEU A 130 20.15 -0.46 -9.62
CA LEU A 130 21.53 -0.05 -9.33
C LEU A 130 22.54 -1.20 -9.61
N ARG A 131 22.13 -2.46 -9.43
CA ARG A 131 22.91 -3.66 -9.70
C ARG A 131 22.77 -4.21 -11.11
N GLY A 132 22.09 -3.50 -12.01
CA GLY A 132 21.89 -3.91 -13.42
C GLY A 132 20.59 -4.66 -13.66
N GLY A 133 19.67 -4.69 -12.70
CA GLY A 133 18.33 -5.26 -12.87
C GLY A 133 18.26 -6.79 -12.78
N GLY A 134 17.22 -7.37 -13.34
CA GLY A 134 17.07 -8.82 -13.52
C GLY A 134 16.20 -9.56 -12.49
N LEU A 135 15.81 -8.92 -11.38
CA LEU A 135 14.87 -9.55 -10.46
C LEU A 135 13.43 -9.44 -10.97
N SER A 136 12.70 -10.57 -10.95
CA SER A 136 11.28 -10.57 -11.27
C SER A 136 10.46 -9.92 -10.16
N TRP A 137 9.24 -9.46 -10.48
CA TRP A 137 8.32 -8.91 -9.49
C TRP A 137 8.03 -9.89 -8.34
N GLN A 138 7.97 -11.22 -8.63
CA GLN A 138 7.78 -12.25 -7.59
C GLN A 138 8.94 -12.24 -6.59
N LYS A 139 10.17 -12.12 -7.09
CA LYS A 139 11.37 -12.05 -6.25
C LYS A 139 11.36 -10.79 -5.40
N LEU A 140 11.03 -9.63 -5.99
CA LEU A 140 10.95 -8.35 -5.27
C LEU A 140 9.88 -8.41 -4.17
N ALA A 141 8.67 -8.89 -4.47
CA ALA A 141 7.60 -9.06 -3.48
C ALA A 141 8.02 -10.00 -2.34
N ARG A 142 8.66 -11.14 -2.68
CA ARG A 142 9.12 -12.09 -1.67
C ARG A 142 10.21 -11.49 -0.78
N MET A 143 11.17 -10.78 -1.34
CA MET A 143 12.23 -10.13 -0.56
C MET A 143 11.64 -9.09 0.40
N ALA A 144 10.71 -8.27 -0.07
CA ALA A 144 10.03 -7.30 0.79
C ALA A 144 9.24 -7.96 1.92
N HIS A 145 8.56 -9.07 1.64
CA HIS A 145 7.85 -9.84 2.66
C HIS A 145 8.82 -10.44 3.70
N LEU A 146 9.98 -10.96 3.28
CA LEU A 146 11.01 -11.50 4.20
C LEU A 146 11.63 -10.39 5.06
N VAL A 147 11.79 -9.17 4.53
CA VAL A 147 12.22 -8.01 5.32
C VAL A 147 11.28 -7.77 6.51
N GLU A 148 9.96 -7.80 6.28
CA GLU A 148 8.98 -7.59 7.34
C GLU A 148 8.93 -8.78 8.31
N THR A 149 8.86 -10.01 7.80
CA THR A 149 8.60 -11.20 8.62
C THR A 149 9.86 -11.76 9.29
N GLU A 150 10.95 -11.98 8.56
CA GLU A 150 12.19 -12.54 9.10
C GLU A 150 13.12 -11.45 9.64
N GLY A 151 13.26 -10.34 8.93
CA GLY A 151 14.12 -9.23 9.35
C GLY A 151 13.60 -8.53 10.60
N LEU A 152 12.37 -8.08 10.57
CA LEU A 152 11.76 -7.32 11.67
C LEU A 152 10.98 -8.19 12.66
N GLY A 153 10.55 -9.38 12.25
CA GLY A 153 9.68 -10.24 13.05
C GLY A 153 8.24 -9.76 13.10
N LEU A 154 7.80 -9.01 12.09
CA LEU A 154 6.44 -8.49 12.01
C LEU A 154 5.47 -9.54 11.45
N GLN A 155 4.23 -9.43 11.88
CA GLN A 155 3.12 -10.19 11.33
C GLN A 155 2.62 -9.50 10.05
N SER A 156 2.86 -10.11 8.88
CA SER A 156 2.52 -9.52 7.59
C SER A 156 1.79 -10.50 6.68
N GLY A 157 0.76 -10.03 5.97
CA GLY A 157 0.14 -10.72 4.86
C GLY A 157 0.99 -10.63 3.59
N LEU A 158 0.47 -11.11 2.46
CA LEU A 158 1.19 -11.18 1.19
C LEU A 158 0.77 -10.10 0.19
N GLN A 159 -0.42 -9.55 0.36
CA GLN A 159 -1.09 -8.77 -0.68
C GLN A 159 -0.39 -7.43 -0.99
N ASP A 160 0.18 -6.79 0.02
CA ASP A 160 0.71 -5.43 -0.09
C ASP A 160 1.99 -5.42 -0.94
N GLN A 161 2.93 -6.31 -0.65
CA GLN A 161 4.17 -6.48 -1.39
C GLN A 161 3.90 -6.96 -2.83
N ILE A 162 2.89 -7.83 -3.01
CA ILE A 162 2.48 -8.30 -4.34
C ILE A 162 1.88 -7.16 -5.16
N ALA A 163 0.99 -6.35 -4.57
CA ALA A 163 0.39 -5.20 -5.24
C ALA A 163 1.46 -4.18 -5.66
N ALA A 164 2.36 -3.82 -4.75
CA ALA A 164 3.45 -2.88 -5.03
C ALA A 164 4.41 -3.40 -6.10
N ALA A 165 4.79 -4.68 -6.04
CA ALA A 165 5.75 -5.25 -6.99
C ALA A 165 5.16 -5.50 -8.39
N ARG A 166 3.89 -5.90 -8.48
CA ARG A 166 3.26 -6.35 -9.71
C ARG A 166 2.40 -5.29 -10.39
N GLY A 167 1.66 -4.50 -9.60
CA GLY A 167 0.67 -3.56 -10.11
C GLY A 167 -0.58 -4.22 -10.68
N GLY A 168 -1.41 -3.42 -11.31
CA GLY A 168 -2.66 -3.83 -11.92
C GLY A 168 -3.74 -4.20 -10.88
N ILE A 169 -4.70 -4.99 -11.36
CA ILE A 169 -5.70 -5.63 -10.50
C ILE A 169 -5.27 -7.08 -10.33
N SER A 170 -5.04 -7.49 -9.09
CA SER A 170 -4.48 -8.81 -8.77
C SER A 170 -5.47 -9.67 -8.01
N MET A 171 -5.68 -10.90 -8.51
CA MET A 171 -6.25 -11.99 -7.73
C MET A 171 -5.11 -12.82 -7.16
N ILE A 172 -5.02 -12.84 -5.85
CA ILE A 172 -4.02 -13.59 -5.07
C ILE A 172 -4.73 -14.76 -4.41
N GLU A 173 -4.29 -15.99 -4.71
CA GLU A 173 -4.82 -17.21 -4.13
C GLU A 173 -3.74 -17.88 -3.29
N MET A 174 -3.92 -17.90 -1.99
CA MET A 174 -3.02 -18.50 -1.04
C MET A 174 -3.52 -19.91 -0.69
N ASN A 175 -2.72 -20.93 -1.03
CA ASN A 175 -3.03 -22.32 -0.70
C ASN A 175 -2.35 -22.79 0.59
N ALA A 176 -1.21 -22.21 0.91
CA ALA A 176 -0.47 -22.42 2.16
C ALA A 176 0.50 -21.26 2.34
N TYR A 177 0.31 -20.46 3.39
CA TYR A 177 1.18 -19.32 3.69
C TYR A 177 2.67 -19.75 3.80
N PRO A 178 3.61 -18.99 3.22
CA PRO A 178 3.45 -17.78 2.41
C PRO A 178 3.35 -18.03 0.89
N ARG A 179 3.00 -19.23 0.46
CA ARG A 179 2.91 -19.59 -0.96
C ARG A 179 1.58 -19.18 -1.57
N SER A 180 1.65 -18.40 -2.65
CA SER A 180 0.47 -17.93 -3.36
C SER A 180 0.61 -18.05 -4.87
N ARG A 181 -0.52 -18.17 -5.55
CA ARG A 181 -0.66 -17.99 -6.99
C ARG A 181 -1.28 -16.63 -7.26
N VAL A 182 -0.72 -15.87 -8.19
CA VAL A 182 -1.21 -14.54 -8.53
C VAL A 182 -1.60 -14.50 -10.01
N SER A 183 -2.82 -14.04 -10.27
CA SER A 183 -3.33 -13.83 -11.63
C SER A 183 -3.79 -12.39 -11.84
N SER A 184 -3.69 -11.90 -13.09
CA SER A 184 -4.24 -10.60 -13.48
C SER A 184 -5.75 -10.67 -13.61
N VAL A 185 -6.44 -9.65 -13.14
CA VAL A 185 -7.80 -9.35 -13.55
C VAL A 185 -7.72 -8.32 -14.69
N ARG A 186 -8.16 -8.72 -15.87
CA ARG A 186 -8.09 -7.88 -17.08
C ARG A 186 -9.45 -7.29 -17.36
N LEU A 187 -9.54 -5.98 -17.34
CA LEU A 187 -10.76 -5.25 -17.65
C LEU A 187 -10.72 -4.72 -19.09
N ALA A 188 -11.86 -4.75 -19.75
CA ALA A 188 -12.04 -3.99 -20.99
C ALA A 188 -11.76 -2.50 -20.74
N PRO A 189 -11.24 -1.74 -21.73
CA PRO A 189 -10.87 -0.33 -21.54
C PRO A 189 -11.98 0.53 -20.94
N GLY A 190 -13.23 0.35 -21.38
CA GLY A 190 -14.39 1.07 -20.84
C GLY A 190 -14.67 0.75 -19.37
N ILE A 191 -14.54 -0.52 -18.96
CA ILE A 191 -14.72 -0.94 -17.56
C ILE A 191 -13.59 -0.40 -16.69
N TRP A 192 -12.34 -0.41 -17.20
CA TRP A 192 -11.20 0.18 -16.51
C TRP A 192 -11.42 1.66 -16.24
N SER A 193 -11.79 2.44 -17.26
CA SER A 193 -12.00 3.88 -17.13
C SER A 193 -13.18 4.20 -16.21
N GLU A 194 -14.28 3.41 -16.29
CA GLU A 194 -15.42 3.58 -15.40
C GLU A 194 -15.07 3.25 -13.94
N MET A 195 -14.28 2.19 -13.70
CA MET A 195 -13.78 1.86 -12.36
C MET A 195 -12.95 3.01 -11.81
N GLU A 196 -11.97 3.48 -12.58
CA GLU A 196 -11.09 4.58 -12.20
C GLU A 196 -11.85 5.86 -11.87
N ARG A 197 -12.85 6.22 -12.69
CA ARG A 197 -13.71 7.37 -12.49
C ARG A 197 -14.54 7.30 -11.20
N ARG A 198 -14.97 6.09 -10.79
CA ARG A 198 -15.84 5.89 -9.63
C ARG A 198 -15.08 5.66 -8.34
N LEU A 199 -13.81 5.20 -8.41
CA LEU A 199 -13.00 5.02 -7.21
C LEU A 199 -12.80 6.35 -6.48
N THR A 200 -13.02 6.30 -5.17
CA THR A 200 -12.83 7.44 -4.27
C THR A 200 -12.16 6.92 -3.01
N LEU A 201 -10.93 7.36 -2.76
CA LEU A 201 -10.19 7.04 -1.54
C LEU A 201 -10.41 8.17 -0.54
N VAL A 202 -10.88 7.86 0.65
CA VAL A 202 -11.11 8.83 1.72
C VAL A 202 -10.16 8.54 2.86
N TYR A 203 -9.33 9.51 3.24
CA TYR A 203 -8.55 9.50 4.47
C TYR A 203 -9.45 9.87 5.65
N LEU A 204 -9.38 9.10 6.74
CA LEU A 204 -10.26 9.23 7.91
C LEU A 204 -9.80 10.30 8.92
N GLY A 205 -8.87 11.18 8.52
CA GLY A 205 -8.43 12.31 9.33
C GLY A 205 -7.35 11.99 10.36
N ALA A 206 -7.09 10.72 10.63
CA ALA A 206 -6.05 10.26 11.55
C ALA A 206 -5.24 9.11 10.95
N PRO A 207 -3.93 9.00 11.28
CA PRO A 207 -3.15 7.83 10.87
C PRO A 207 -3.68 6.58 11.58
N HIS A 208 -3.72 5.48 10.84
CA HIS A 208 -3.98 4.17 11.43
C HIS A 208 -2.88 3.85 12.46
N ARG A 209 -3.28 3.42 13.64
CA ARG A 209 -2.38 2.91 14.67
C ARG A 209 -2.65 1.41 14.84
N SER A 210 -1.61 0.60 14.69
CA SER A 210 -1.66 -0.79 15.13
C SER A 210 -1.98 -0.77 16.63
N SER A 211 -3.01 -1.46 17.04
CA SER A 211 -3.53 -1.40 18.42
C SER A 211 -3.52 -2.80 19.03
N SER A 212 -3.60 -2.86 20.37
CA SER A 212 -3.84 -4.11 21.10
C SER A 212 -5.04 -4.89 20.54
N MET A 213 -6.04 -4.17 20.03
CA MET A 213 -7.20 -4.78 19.35
C MET A 213 -6.80 -5.67 18.17
N HIS A 214 -5.82 -5.27 17.35
CA HIS A 214 -5.37 -6.12 16.23
C HIS A 214 -4.66 -7.37 16.73
N GLU A 215 -3.86 -7.24 17.79
CA GLU A 215 -3.20 -8.37 18.45
C GLU A 215 -4.22 -9.35 19.05
N GLU A 216 -5.26 -8.82 19.70
CA GLU A 216 -6.37 -9.62 20.24
C GLU A 216 -7.13 -10.36 19.15
N VAL A 217 -7.45 -9.69 18.03
CA VAL A 217 -8.12 -10.30 16.87
C VAL A 217 -7.25 -11.42 16.29
N ILE A 218 -5.96 -11.18 16.11
CA ILE A 218 -5.03 -12.17 15.58
C ILE A 218 -4.94 -13.36 16.52
N ALA A 219 -4.74 -13.15 17.82
CA ALA A 219 -4.67 -14.21 18.81
C ALA A 219 -5.96 -15.07 18.85
N ALA A 220 -7.13 -14.42 18.75
CA ALA A 220 -8.41 -15.13 18.69
C ALA A 220 -8.56 -15.96 17.41
N LEU A 221 -8.06 -15.47 16.26
CA LEU A 221 -8.08 -16.19 14.99
C LEU A 221 -7.09 -17.37 14.98
N GLU A 222 -5.90 -17.18 15.53
CA GLU A 222 -4.91 -18.26 15.70
C GLU A 222 -5.44 -19.40 16.59
N ALA A 223 -6.19 -19.05 17.62
CA ALA A 223 -6.86 -20.02 18.49
C ALA A 223 -8.09 -20.70 17.85
N GLY A 224 -8.41 -20.38 16.58
CA GLY A 224 -9.58 -20.94 15.90
C GLY A 224 -10.93 -20.39 16.38
N GLY A 225 -10.95 -19.19 16.94
CA GLY A 225 -12.14 -18.52 17.47
C GLY A 225 -13.24 -18.28 16.43
N PRO A 226 -14.41 -17.77 16.87
CA PRO A 226 -15.62 -17.63 16.02
C PRO A 226 -15.42 -16.74 14.80
N GLY A 227 -14.44 -15.80 14.85
CA GLY A 227 -14.02 -14.95 13.73
C GLY A 227 -13.58 -15.74 12.50
N MET A 228 -13.16 -16.99 12.64
CA MET A 228 -12.78 -17.85 11.51
C MET A 228 -13.93 -18.07 10.51
N THR A 229 -15.18 -17.93 10.92
CA THR A 229 -16.33 -17.98 9.99
C THR A 229 -16.33 -16.77 9.07
N HIS A 230 -16.01 -15.59 9.59
CA HIS A 230 -15.86 -14.36 8.79
C HIS A 230 -14.66 -14.46 7.86
N ILE A 231 -13.53 -14.99 8.31
CA ILE A 231 -12.34 -15.27 7.47
C ILE A 231 -12.71 -16.19 6.29
N ARG A 232 -13.40 -17.30 6.53
CA ARG A 232 -13.86 -18.22 5.46
C ARG A 232 -14.81 -17.53 4.48
N THR A 233 -15.72 -16.69 4.98
CA THR A 233 -16.64 -15.92 4.14
C THR A 233 -15.87 -14.93 3.27
N MET A 234 -14.93 -14.16 3.87
CA MET A 234 -14.08 -13.22 3.14
C MET A 234 -13.26 -13.91 2.05
N ALA A 235 -12.70 -15.09 2.31
CA ALA A 235 -11.93 -15.85 1.32
C ALA A 235 -12.76 -16.25 0.07
N GLY A 236 -14.08 -16.29 0.17
CA GLY A 236 -15.00 -16.57 -0.94
C GLY A 236 -15.37 -15.34 -1.78
N ILE A 237 -15.33 -14.15 -1.20
CA ILE A 237 -15.79 -12.91 -1.86
C ILE A 237 -14.99 -12.57 -3.13
N PRO A 238 -13.65 -12.67 -3.18
CA PRO A 238 -12.86 -12.23 -4.33
C PRO A 238 -13.21 -12.91 -5.66
N LEU A 239 -13.58 -14.18 -5.65
CA LEU A 239 -13.95 -14.91 -6.88
C LEU A 239 -15.17 -14.29 -7.55
N ALA A 240 -16.27 -14.17 -6.82
CA ALA A 240 -17.49 -13.57 -7.35
C ALA A 240 -17.28 -12.09 -7.70
N ALA A 241 -16.53 -11.35 -6.87
CA ALA A 241 -16.21 -9.95 -7.14
C ALA A 241 -15.42 -9.77 -8.44
N ARG A 242 -14.46 -10.66 -8.72
CA ARG A 242 -13.70 -10.65 -9.98
C ARG A 242 -14.63 -10.80 -11.18
N GLU A 243 -15.51 -11.81 -11.19
CA GLU A 243 -16.46 -12.04 -12.29
C GLU A 243 -17.36 -10.83 -12.53
N ARG A 244 -17.87 -10.21 -11.45
CA ARG A 244 -18.70 -8.99 -11.54
C ARG A 244 -17.95 -7.81 -12.10
N LEU A 245 -16.69 -7.64 -11.65
CA LEU A 245 -15.85 -6.55 -12.14
C LEU A 245 -15.48 -6.73 -13.62
N GLU A 246 -15.11 -7.96 -14.05
CA GLU A 246 -14.81 -8.28 -15.45
C GLU A 246 -16.04 -8.08 -16.36
N ALA A 247 -17.24 -8.30 -15.84
CA ALA A 247 -18.51 -8.05 -16.53
C ALA A 247 -18.96 -6.57 -16.49
N GLY A 248 -18.28 -5.68 -15.75
CA GLY A 248 -18.70 -4.28 -15.55
C GLY A 248 -19.94 -4.12 -14.64
N ASP A 249 -20.31 -5.15 -13.90
CA ASP A 249 -21.39 -5.12 -12.91
C ASP A 249 -20.91 -4.45 -11.61
N PHE A 250 -20.77 -3.14 -11.66
CA PHE A 250 -20.33 -2.32 -10.53
C PHE A 250 -21.28 -2.37 -9.33
N ARG A 251 -22.55 -2.67 -9.55
CA ARG A 251 -23.53 -2.80 -8.45
C ARG A 251 -23.21 -4.03 -7.61
N SER A 252 -23.07 -5.18 -8.23
CA SER A 252 -22.76 -6.42 -7.52
C SER A 252 -21.33 -6.43 -6.97
N TYR A 253 -20.38 -5.77 -7.67
CA TYR A 253 -19.01 -5.58 -7.15
C TYR A 253 -19.03 -4.72 -5.88
N GLY A 254 -19.80 -3.61 -5.87
CA GLY A 254 -19.97 -2.76 -4.70
C GLY A 254 -20.64 -3.49 -3.53
N ALA A 255 -21.64 -4.34 -3.80
CA ALA A 255 -22.24 -5.20 -2.78
C ALA A 255 -21.21 -6.18 -2.16
N ALA A 256 -20.26 -6.69 -2.96
CA ALA A 256 -19.16 -7.50 -2.45
C ALA A 256 -18.21 -6.69 -1.54
N MET A 257 -17.96 -5.41 -1.84
CA MET A 257 -17.20 -4.51 -0.97
C MET A 257 -17.89 -4.37 0.40
N ILE A 258 -19.19 -4.08 0.41
CA ILE A 258 -19.97 -3.94 1.65
C ILE A 258 -19.95 -5.23 2.44
N ARG A 259 -20.19 -6.37 1.78
CA ARG A 259 -20.15 -7.68 2.44
C ARG A 259 -18.81 -7.98 3.09
N ASN A 260 -17.70 -7.64 2.41
CA ASN A 260 -16.36 -7.78 2.99
C ASN A 260 -16.18 -6.88 4.22
N ASN A 261 -16.65 -5.64 4.13
CA ASN A 261 -16.60 -4.68 5.24
C ASN A 261 -17.36 -5.20 6.47
N GLU A 262 -18.53 -5.78 6.29
CA GLU A 262 -19.32 -6.39 7.38
C GLU A 262 -18.65 -7.63 7.97
N CYS A 263 -18.00 -8.46 7.14
CA CYS A 263 -17.20 -9.58 7.65
C CYS A 263 -16.03 -9.08 8.50
N GLN A 264 -15.38 -8.00 8.09
CA GLN A 264 -14.29 -7.37 8.85
C GLN A 264 -14.81 -6.82 10.19
N ARG A 265 -15.96 -6.16 10.21
CA ARG A 265 -16.67 -5.76 11.43
C ARG A 265 -16.99 -6.97 12.34
N GLY A 266 -17.33 -8.10 11.75
CA GLY A 266 -17.60 -9.36 12.45
C GLY A 266 -16.38 -10.00 13.11
N LEU A 267 -15.14 -9.63 12.71
CA LEU A 267 -13.93 -10.02 13.42
C LEU A 267 -13.80 -9.26 14.74
N HIS A 268 -14.02 -7.97 14.70
CA HIS A 268 -14.11 -7.09 15.86
C HIS A 268 -14.81 -5.78 15.45
N PRO A 269 -15.80 -5.27 16.23
CA PRO A 269 -16.55 -4.06 15.86
C PRO A 269 -15.67 -2.85 15.62
N GLY A 270 -14.60 -2.69 16.37
CA GLY A 270 -13.64 -1.57 16.24
C GLY A 270 -12.82 -1.57 14.96
N LEU A 271 -12.83 -2.64 14.14
CA LEU A 271 -12.14 -2.67 12.84
C LEU A 271 -12.82 -1.79 11.78
N VAL A 272 -14.08 -1.38 12.02
CA VAL A 272 -14.77 -0.37 11.21
C VAL A 272 -15.14 0.78 12.14
N SER A 273 -14.42 1.88 12.06
CA SER A 273 -14.57 3.02 12.97
C SER A 273 -15.89 3.77 12.76
N ARG A 274 -16.27 4.60 13.73
CA ARG A 274 -17.45 5.48 13.62
C ARG A 274 -17.32 6.47 12.44
N ASP A 275 -16.12 6.97 12.18
CA ASP A 275 -15.88 7.87 11.04
C ASP A 275 -16.09 7.13 9.71
N ALA A 276 -15.62 5.88 9.62
CA ALA A 276 -15.88 5.04 8.44
C ALA A 276 -17.39 4.81 8.24
N ASP A 277 -18.15 4.61 9.31
CA ASP A 277 -19.62 4.46 9.24
C ASP A 277 -20.31 5.75 8.82
N ALA A 278 -19.89 6.90 9.34
CA ALA A 278 -20.44 8.21 8.94
C ALA A 278 -20.21 8.48 7.45
N ILE A 279 -18.98 8.21 6.97
CA ILE A 279 -18.63 8.35 5.55
C ILE A 279 -19.44 7.36 4.69
N ALA A 280 -19.61 6.12 5.14
CA ALA A 280 -20.42 5.12 4.44
C ALA A 280 -21.90 5.51 4.36
N ALA A 281 -22.44 6.20 5.38
CA ALA A 281 -23.80 6.72 5.36
C ALA A 281 -23.98 7.81 4.29
N VAL A 282 -23.03 8.76 4.20
CA VAL A 282 -23.02 9.79 3.14
C VAL A 282 -22.88 9.13 1.76
N ALA A 283 -21.95 8.17 1.60
CA ALA A 283 -21.75 7.46 0.35
C ALA A 283 -23.05 6.76 -0.12
N ARG A 284 -23.78 6.13 0.81
CA ARG A 284 -25.08 5.50 0.54
C ARG A 284 -26.12 6.51 0.08
N ALA A 285 -26.24 7.66 0.77
CA ALA A 285 -27.20 8.72 0.45
C ALA A 285 -26.98 9.27 -0.97
N HIS A 286 -25.73 9.33 -1.43
CA HIS A 286 -25.37 9.76 -2.78
C HIS A 286 -25.32 8.62 -3.81
N GLY A 287 -25.82 7.44 -3.49
CA GLY A 287 -25.98 6.32 -4.43
C GLY A 287 -24.65 5.64 -4.80
N ALA A 288 -23.67 5.60 -3.90
CA ALA A 288 -22.48 4.78 -4.07
C ALA A 288 -22.86 3.29 -4.18
N ALA A 289 -22.16 2.57 -5.04
CA ALA A 289 -22.40 1.13 -5.23
C ALA A 289 -21.83 0.30 -4.06
N GLY A 290 -20.78 0.77 -3.41
CA GLY A 290 -20.18 0.08 -2.30
C GLY A 290 -19.05 0.87 -1.62
N TRP A 291 -18.58 0.34 -0.50
CA TRP A 291 -17.47 0.87 0.29
C TRP A 291 -16.81 -0.22 1.13
N LYS A 292 -15.56 0.02 1.51
CA LYS A 292 -14.81 -0.86 2.37
C LYS A 292 -13.64 -0.10 3.02
N VAL A 293 -13.38 -0.34 4.32
CA VAL A 293 -12.13 0.10 4.97
C VAL A 293 -10.94 -0.63 4.34
N ASN A 294 -9.81 0.06 4.17
CA ASN A 294 -8.60 -0.53 3.59
C ASN A 294 -7.73 -1.18 4.66
N GLY A 295 -7.07 -2.28 4.28
CA GLY A 295 -6.15 -3.01 5.15
C GLY A 295 -6.83 -3.62 6.37
N ALA A 296 -6.13 -3.58 7.50
CA ALA A 296 -6.60 -4.21 8.73
C ALA A 296 -7.84 -3.53 9.34
N GLY A 297 -8.11 -2.26 9.01
CA GLY A 297 -9.16 -1.47 9.64
C GLY A 297 -8.75 -0.92 10.99
N GLY A 298 -9.70 -0.42 11.78
CA GLY A 298 -9.46 0.20 13.08
C GLY A 298 -9.66 1.72 13.06
N GLU A 299 -9.16 2.41 14.08
CA GLU A 299 -9.19 3.86 14.14
C GLU A 299 -8.24 4.48 13.10
N GLY A 300 -8.69 5.53 12.41
CA GLY A 300 -7.91 6.19 11.35
C GLY A 300 -7.80 5.36 10.07
N GLY A 301 -6.76 5.64 9.27
CA GLY A 301 -6.53 4.97 7.99
C GLY A 301 -7.40 5.51 6.86
N SER A 302 -8.00 4.63 6.05
CA SER A 302 -8.80 5.03 4.90
C SER A 302 -9.95 4.09 4.56
N LEU A 303 -10.91 4.64 3.82
CA LEU A 303 -12.04 3.95 3.22
C LEU A 303 -11.99 4.10 1.69
N THR A 304 -12.22 3.03 0.97
CA THR A 304 -12.46 3.07 -0.49
C THR A 304 -13.96 3.04 -0.75
N ILE A 305 -14.43 3.97 -1.58
CA ILE A 305 -15.83 4.05 -2.04
C ILE A 305 -15.85 3.79 -3.55
N LEU A 306 -16.79 2.99 -4.00
CA LEU A 306 -17.21 2.90 -5.38
C LEU A 306 -18.41 3.82 -5.58
N ALA A 307 -18.15 5.05 -5.97
CA ALA A 307 -19.14 6.13 -6.05
C ALA A 307 -20.23 5.87 -7.10
N SER A 308 -21.26 6.69 -7.09
CA SER A 308 -22.30 6.72 -8.14
C SER A 308 -21.70 6.90 -9.54
N ALA A 309 -22.36 6.39 -10.56
CA ALA A 309 -22.03 6.68 -11.95
C ALA A 309 -22.26 8.15 -12.33
N SER A 310 -23.04 8.90 -11.56
CA SER A 310 -23.28 10.32 -11.75
C SER A 310 -22.16 11.17 -11.15
N ASP A 311 -21.46 11.93 -12.00
CA ASP A 311 -20.40 12.84 -11.55
C ASP A 311 -20.93 13.96 -10.63
N ALA A 312 -22.18 14.41 -10.83
CA ALA A 312 -22.81 15.39 -9.96
C ALA A 312 -22.96 14.84 -8.54
N ARG A 313 -23.57 13.65 -8.39
CA ARG A 313 -23.73 12.98 -7.08
C ARG A 313 -22.38 12.67 -6.43
N ARG A 314 -21.38 12.29 -7.23
CA ARG A 314 -20.04 12.04 -6.72
C ARG A 314 -19.40 13.31 -6.14
N ARG A 315 -19.53 14.46 -6.84
CA ARG A 315 -19.01 15.75 -6.33
C ARG A 315 -19.72 16.21 -5.06
N GLU A 316 -21.02 16.01 -4.97
CA GLU A 316 -21.81 16.31 -3.77
C GLU A 316 -21.38 15.43 -2.60
N MET A 317 -21.26 14.11 -2.84
CA MET A 317 -20.75 13.15 -1.86
C MET A 317 -19.38 13.56 -1.31
N ILE A 318 -18.45 13.94 -2.17
CA ILE A 318 -17.10 14.36 -1.76
C ILE A 318 -17.18 15.60 -0.86
N ARG A 319 -17.94 16.61 -1.24
CA ARG A 319 -18.10 17.85 -0.43
C ARG A 319 -18.69 17.56 0.94
N GLU A 320 -19.70 16.69 1.00
CA GLU A 320 -20.34 16.32 2.26
C GLU A 320 -19.40 15.50 3.15
N ILE A 321 -18.66 14.54 2.57
CA ILE A 321 -17.64 13.75 3.30
C ILE A 321 -16.57 14.66 3.90
N GLU A 322 -16.03 15.59 3.12
CA GLU A 322 -14.97 16.51 3.61
C GLU A 322 -15.50 17.51 4.65
N GLY A 323 -16.80 17.68 4.74
CA GLY A 323 -17.48 18.45 5.78
C GLY A 323 -17.73 17.70 7.10
N LEU A 324 -17.54 16.38 7.16
CA LEU A 324 -17.83 15.57 8.36
C LEU A 324 -16.85 15.82 9.52
N GLY A 325 -15.61 16.20 9.25
CA GLY A 325 -14.63 16.39 10.32
C GLY A 325 -13.28 16.93 9.86
N ARG A 326 -12.51 17.43 10.86
CA ARG A 326 -11.15 17.94 10.60
C ARG A 326 -10.24 16.80 10.11
N GLY A 327 -9.55 17.03 8.99
CA GLY A 327 -8.59 16.09 8.42
C GLY A 327 -9.20 15.01 7.53
N ILE A 328 -10.51 14.78 7.56
CA ILE A 328 -11.18 13.90 6.59
C ILE A 328 -11.07 14.56 5.21
N ARG A 329 -10.52 13.81 4.26
CA ARG A 329 -10.33 14.33 2.89
C ARG A 329 -10.27 13.22 1.85
N VAL A 330 -10.66 13.55 0.65
CA VAL A 330 -10.51 12.66 -0.51
C VAL A 330 -9.08 12.76 -1.04
N ILE A 331 -8.46 11.60 -1.23
CA ILE A 331 -7.15 11.46 -1.88
C ILE A 331 -7.40 11.07 -3.34
N PRO A 332 -6.98 11.90 -4.32
CA PRO A 332 -7.07 11.53 -5.73
C PRO A 332 -6.28 10.25 -6.02
N VAL A 333 -6.92 9.28 -6.67
CA VAL A 333 -6.30 8.01 -7.05
C VAL A 333 -6.56 7.71 -8.52
N ALA A 334 -5.60 7.05 -9.16
CA ALA A 334 -5.73 6.47 -10.48
C ALA A 334 -5.24 5.02 -10.43
N LEU A 335 -5.82 4.13 -11.23
CA LEU A 335 -5.39 2.73 -11.28
C LEU A 335 -3.98 2.63 -11.89
N SER A 336 -3.08 1.91 -11.24
CA SER A 336 -1.75 1.63 -11.79
C SER A 336 -1.76 0.32 -12.57
N ARG A 337 -1.37 0.35 -13.85
CA ARG A 337 -1.22 -0.87 -14.66
C ARG A 337 0.07 -1.63 -14.34
N ARG A 338 1.09 -0.93 -13.84
CA ARG A 338 2.42 -1.46 -13.56
C ARG A 338 2.68 -1.47 -12.07
N GLY A 339 3.49 -2.42 -11.64
CA GLY A 339 4.05 -2.46 -10.30
C GLY A 339 5.26 -1.54 -10.17
N VAL A 340 6.21 -1.95 -9.34
CA VAL A 340 7.46 -1.21 -9.17
C VAL A 340 8.18 -1.05 -10.50
N GLU A 341 8.54 0.19 -10.82
CA GLU A 341 9.38 0.56 -11.96
C GLU A 341 10.62 1.25 -11.41
N ALA A 342 11.79 0.90 -11.93
CA ALA A 342 13.03 1.56 -11.59
C ALA A 342 13.83 1.82 -12.88
N TRP A 343 14.54 2.94 -12.91
CA TRP A 343 15.33 3.34 -14.09
C TRP A 343 16.51 4.20 -13.70
N THR A 344 17.57 4.11 -14.48
CA THR A 344 18.75 4.97 -14.36
C THR A 344 18.51 6.26 -15.12
N LEU A 345 18.82 7.40 -14.51
CA LEU A 345 18.80 8.69 -15.21
C LEU A 345 20.04 8.83 -16.11
N PRO A 346 19.89 9.41 -17.33
CA PRO A 346 21.02 9.76 -18.15
C PRO A 346 21.97 10.74 -17.42
N PRO A 347 23.29 10.71 -17.66
CA PRO A 347 24.23 11.67 -17.12
C PRO A 347 23.80 13.10 -17.46
N GLY A 348 23.73 13.99 -16.46
CA GLY A 348 23.34 15.39 -16.62
C GLY A 348 21.82 15.62 -16.74
N ALA A 349 20.98 14.60 -16.61
CA ALA A 349 19.56 14.81 -16.41
C ALA A 349 19.37 15.68 -15.14
N LYS A 350 18.75 16.83 -15.33
CA LYS A 350 18.33 17.64 -14.19
C LYS A 350 17.29 16.86 -13.41
N ASP A 351 17.40 16.95 -12.11
CA ASP A 351 16.55 16.32 -11.09
C ASP A 351 15.17 15.90 -11.56
N PHE A 352 14.63 14.85 -10.91
CA PHE A 352 13.23 14.44 -10.95
C PHE A 352 12.34 15.55 -11.51
N PRO A 353 11.46 15.32 -12.51
CA PRO A 353 10.60 16.40 -13.01
C PRO A 353 10.07 17.10 -11.76
N LYS A 354 10.53 18.36 -11.57
CA LYS A 354 10.30 19.16 -10.37
C LYS A 354 8.91 18.79 -9.88
N ARG A 355 8.85 18.17 -8.71
CA ARG A 355 7.63 17.75 -8.05
C ARG A 355 6.51 18.60 -8.60
N LEU A 356 5.52 18.00 -9.25
CA LEU A 356 4.28 18.72 -9.52
C LEU A 356 3.97 19.33 -8.17
N SER A 357 4.23 20.62 -8.04
CA SER A 357 4.15 21.35 -6.79
C SER A 357 2.77 21.02 -6.24
N ASN A 358 2.76 20.06 -5.31
CA ASN A 358 1.51 19.57 -4.77
C ASN A 358 0.87 20.78 -4.08
N PRO A 359 -0.32 21.24 -4.46
CA PRO A 359 -0.97 22.37 -3.82
C PRO A 359 -1.35 22.09 -2.36
N THR A 360 -1.07 20.89 -1.86
CA THR A 360 -1.20 20.55 -0.44
C THR A 360 0.15 20.73 0.23
N LYS A 361 0.31 21.84 0.96
CA LYS A 361 1.39 22.05 1.92
C LYS A 361 1.60 20.77 2.74
N PRO A 362 2.87 20.40 3.08
CA PRO A 362 3.10 19.33 4.03
C PRO A 362 2.28 19.64 5.30
N PHE A 363 1.67 18.63 5.83
CA PHE A 363 0.91 18.70 7.06
C PHE A 363 1.84 19.20 8.16
N GLU A 364 1.76 20.47 8.52
CA GLU A 364 2.26 20.95 9.80
C GLU A 364 1.37 20.34 10.88
N GLY A 365 1.77 19.17 11.34
CA GLY A 365 1.22 18.57 12.54
C GLY A 365 1.58 19.48 13.70
N ASP A 366 0.54 20.07 14.31
CA ASP A 366 0.64 20.78 15.58
C ASP A 366 1.37 19.89 16.59
N GLN A 367 2.63 20.21 16.86
CA GLN A 367 3.34 19.73 18.04
C GLN A 367 2.77 20.51 19.22
N ARG A 368 1.76 19.98 19.86
CA ARG A 368 1.44 20.23 21.29
C ARG A 368 0.82 18.99 21.92
#